data_2d94e9c28274ee19dc94ea33e6df84ba
#
_entry.id   2d94e9c28274ee19dc94ea33e6df84ba
#
_cell.length_a   1.000
_cell.length_b   1.000
_cell.length_c   1.000
_cell.angle_alpha   90.00
_cell.angle_beta   90.00
_cell.angle_gamma   90.00
#
_symmetry.space_group_name_H-M   'P 1'
#
loop_
_entity.id
_entity.type
_entity.pdbx_description
1 polymer ?
#
loop_
_entity_poly.entity_id
_entity_poly.type
_entity_poly.pdbx_seq_one_letter_code
_entity_poly.pdbx_strand_id
1 'polypeptide(L)'
;MADDLKRVGLVFKADGTADFTKSLKTINALTRENYSAFSLAKSQWDKSTSSLTKLKDTQSYLTKQTETYSSKVYALKSQLEELENAENKDEKAIANKKQQLNNAESSLNKYKKQLYEVNAALESGQAQIEEYAKKVEAFGNKTKEIGNGLTKNVTAPIAGLEVAAVKVGSDFSAGMSEVSAVSGATGKDLEALKDKAKEMGASTKFSASEAAEAMNYMAMAGWNTQQMIDGLPGILNLAAASGESLANTSDIVTDALTAFGLKAEDSSHFADVLAKTSSSANTNVSLMGETFKYVAPLAGTLGFSVEDTALAVGLMANAGIKGSQAGTALKTAIANLASPTDSMKEQMKKLGISITDTNGSVKPLITILEELRTK
;
A
#
# COMPACT_ATOMS: atom_id res chain seq x y z
N MET A 1 -18.66 -21.07 -16.46
CA MET A 1 -18.07 -20.68 -15.16
C MET A 1 -16.79 -19.84 -15.28
N ALA A 2 -15.92 -20.02 -16.26
CA ALA A 2 -14.74 -19.13 -16.45
C ALA A 2 -15.08 -17.73 -17.03
N ASP A 3 -16.19 -17.60 -17.75
CA ASP A 3 -16.59 -16.33 -18.41
C ASP A 3 -17.28 -15.34 -17.47
N ASP A 4 -17.90 -15.79 -16.37
CA ASP A 4 -18.50 -14.92 -15.37
C ASP A 4 -17.47 -14.16 -14.51
N LEU A 5 -16.26 -14.73 -14.36
CA LEU A 5 -15.18 -14.13 -13.57
C LEU A 5 -14.47 -12.96 -14.29
N LYS A 6 -14.51 -12.90 -15.62
CA LYS A 6 -13.96 -11.78 -16.41
C LYS A 6 -14.74 -10.48 -16.25
N ARG A 7 -16.00 -10.54 -15.82
CA ARG A 7 -16.84 -9.34 -15.57
C ARG A 7 -16.55 -8.62 -14.26
N VAL A 8 -15.84 -9.28 -13.33
CA VAL A 8 -15.59 -8.74 -11.98
C VAL A 8 -14.24 -8.03 -11.84
N GLY A 9 -13.38 -8.04 -12.88
CA GLY A 9 -12.11 -7.30 -12.88
C GLY A 9 -11.03 -7.82 -11.92
N LEU A 10 -11.28 -8.91 -11.18
CA LEU A 10 -10.33 -9.54 -10.27
C LEU A 10 -9.84 -10.87 -10.85
N VAL A 11 -8.90 -10.80 -11.79
CA VAL A 11 -8.17 -11.98 -12.25
C VAL A 11 -6.97 -12.18 -11.33
N PHE A 12 -7.11 -13.04 -10.33
CA PHE A 12 -5.96 -13.53 -9.56
C PHE A 12 -5.22 -14.59 -10.39
N LYS A 13 -4.12 -14.21 -11.04
CA LYS A 13 -3.11 -15.17 -11.48
C LYS A 13 -2.18 -15.39 -10.29
N ALA A 14 -2.31 -16.53 -9.62
CA ALA A 14 -1.41 -16.93 -8.54
C ALA A 14 -0.63 -18.16 -9.00
N ASP A 15 0.69 -18.05 -9.01
CA ASP A 15 1.61 -19.15 -9.24
C ASP A 15 2.22 -19.54 -7.88
N GLY A 16 1.57 -20.50 -7.18
CA GLY A 16 2.11 -21.14 -5.98
C GLY A 16 1.42 -20.82 -4.64
N THR A 17 1.67 -21.65 -3.60
CA THR A 17 1.02 -21.62 -2.28
C THR A 17 1.19 -20.30 -1.50
N ALA A 18 2.31 -19.60 -1.68
CA ALA A 18 2.57 -18.32 -1.04
C ALA A 18 1.65 -17.21 -1.55
N ASP A 19 1.38 -17.18 -2.87
CA ASP A 19 0.51 -16.19 -3.50
C ASP A 19 -0.96 -16.42 -3.15
N PHE A 20 -1.39 -17.67 -2.99
CA PHE A 20 -2.74 -18.00 -2.53
C PHE A 20 -3.01 -17.59 -1.08
N THR A 21 -2.03 -17.77 -0.20
CA THR A 21 -2.16 -17.32 1.20
C THR A 21 -2.31 -15.79 1.26
N LYS A 22 -1.54 -15.05 0.45
CA LYS A 22 -1.64 -13.61 0.31
C LYS A 22 -3.01 -13.19 -0.25
N SER A 23 -3.49 -13.90 -1.28
CA SER A 23 -4.81 -13.67 -1.88
C SER A 23 -5.95 -13.86 -0.89
N LEU A 24 -5.94 -14.92 -0.06
CA LEU A 24 -6.94 -15.14 0.98
C LEU A 24 -6.91 -14.07 2.07
N LYS A 25 -5.73 -13.57 2.46
CA LYS A 25 -5.59 -12.46 3.40
C LYS A 25 -6.25 -11.19 2.84
N THR A 26 -6.00 -10.88 1.57
CA THR A 26 -6.61 -9.74 0.86
C THR A 26 -8.14 -9.90 0.75
N ILE A 27 -8.63 -11.08 0.37
CA ILE A 27 -10.07 -11.37 0.29
C ILE A 27 -10.75 -11.22 1.67
N ASN A 28 -10.11 -11.68 2.74
CA ASN A 28 -10.64 -11.49 4.08
C ASN A 28 -10.66 -10.02 4.52
N ALA A 29 -9.68 -9.21 4.10
CA ALA A 29 -9.67 -7.78 4.32
C ALA A 29 -10.84 -7.09 3.59
N LEU A 30 -11.05 -7.39 2.31
CA LEU A 30 -12.20 -6.89 1.53
C LEU A 30 -13.56 -7.28 2.14
N THR A 31 -13.67 -8.49 2.69
CA THR A 31 -14.89 -8.92 3.39
C THR A 31 -15.21 -8.01 4.58
N ARG A 32 -14.19 -7.63 5.34
CA ARG A 32 -14.33 -6.73 6.51
C ARG A 32 -14.64 -5.30 6.09
N GLU A 33 -13.96 -4.81 5.08
CA GLU A 33 -14.18 -3.48 4.50
C GLU A 33 -15.60 -3.31 4.01
N ASN A 34 -16.11 -4.26 3.22
CA ASN A 34 -17.50 -4.25 2.75
C ASN A 34 -18.50 -4.22 3.91
N TYR A 35 -18.24 -4.97 4.99
CA TYR A 35 -19.08 -4.95 6.18
C TYR A 35 -19.00 -3.61 6.91
N SER A 36 -17.81 -3.04 7.07
CA SER A 36 -17.61 -1.75 7.73
C SER A 36 -18.32 -0.61 6.97
N ALA A 37 -18.17 -0.58 5.64
CA ALA A 37 -18.85 0.39 4.79
C ALA A 37 -20.38 0.31 4.90
N PHE A 38 -20.93 -0.91 4.91
CA PHE A 38 -22.36 -1.13 5.09
C PHE A 38 -22.84 -0.75 6.49
N SER A 39 -22.06 -1.08 7.52
CA SER A 39 -22.37 -0.72 8.91
C SER A 39 -22.40 0.80 9.11
N LEU A 40 -21.48 1.52 8.46
CA LEU A 40 -21.47 2.98 8.44
C LEU A 40 -22.71 3.54 7.72
N ALA A 41 -23.02 3.05 6.52
CA ALA A 41 -24.24 3.46 5.80
C ALA A 41 -25.49 3.22 6.65
N LYS A 42 -25.59 2.05 7.29
CA LYS A 42 -26.70 1.69 8.17
C LYS A 42 -26.79 2.58 9.41
N SER A 43 -25.67 3.02 9.99
CA SER A 43 -25.67 3.93 11.15
C SER A 43 -26.22 5.32 10.82
N GLN A 44 -26.23 5.69 9.54
CA GLN A 44 -26.77 6.95 9.03
C GLN A 44 -28.28 6.86 8.71
N TRP A 45 -28.86 5.67 8.76
CA TRP A 45 -30.31 5.51 8.53
C TRP A 45 -31.09 6.07 9.71
N ASP A 46 -31.92 7.03 9.42
CA ASP A 46 -32.87 7.63 10.38
C ASP A 46 -34.32 7.41 9.92
N LYS A 47 -35.25 8.07 10.60
CA LYS A 47 -36.68 7.99 10.27
C LYS A 47 -37.02 8.62 8.90
N SER A 48 -36.16 9.52 8.39
CA SER A 48 -36.32 10.18 7.10
C SER A 48 -35.70 9.40 5.93
N THR A 49 -34.84 8.44 6.24
CA THR A 49 -34.16 7.62 5.21
C THR A 49 -35.17 6.72 4.50
N SER A 50 -35.31 6.90 3.19
CA SER A 50 -36.30 6.15 2.39
C SER A 50 -36.01 4.64 2.38
N SER A 51 -37.06 3.83 2.32
CA SER A 51 -36.95 2.38 2.16
C SER A 51 -36.17 1.97 0.93
N LEU A 52 -36.27 2.73 -0.15
CA LEU A 52 -35.51 2.53 -1.38
C LEU A 52 -34.00 2.73 -1.15
N THR A 53 -33.60 3.76 -0.42
CA THR A 53 -32.19 4.02 -0.08
C THR A 53 -31.63 2.86 0.75
N LYS A 54 -32.34 2.40 1.78
CA LYS A 54 -31.94 1.26 2.62
C LYS A 54 -31.74 -0.01 1.80
N LEU A 55 -32.64 -0.28 0.82
CA LEU A 55 -32.51 -1.43 -0.06
C LEU A 55 -31.33 -1.31 -1.02
N LYS A 56 -31.08 -0.13 -1.60
CA LYS A 56 -29.93 0.12 -2.49
C LYS A 56 -28.59 -0.04 -1.76
N ASP A 57 -28.46 0.47 -0.54
CA ASP A 57 -27.28 0.29 0.29
C ASP A 57 -27.06 -1.20 0.60
N THR A 58 -28.14 -1.93 0.93
CA THR A 58 -28.11 -3.36 1.17
C THR A 58 -27.73 -4.14 -0.10
N GLN A 59 -28.29 -3.77 -1.26
CA GLN A 59 -27.94 -4.37 -2.55
C GLN A 59 -26.45 -4.22 -2.84
N SER A 60 -25.93 -2.99 -2.71
CA SER A 60 -24.49 -2.70 -2.91
C SER A 60 -23.60 -3.56 -2.02
N TYR A 61 -23.93 -3.65 -0.74
CA TYR A 61 -23.23 -4.51 0.21
C TYR A 61 -23.27 -6.00 -0.20
N LEU A 62 -24.46 -6.52 -0.48
CA LEU A 62 -24.62 -7.93 -0.84
C LEU A 62 -23.95 -8.30 -2.15
N THR A 63 -23.93 -7.38 -3.13
CA THR A 63 -23.20 -7.55 -4.39
C THR A 63 -21.70 -7.70 -4.10
N LYS A 64 -21.10 -6.76 -3.38
CA LYS A 64 -19.68 -6.80 -3.02
C LYS A 64 -19.32 -8.05 -2.20
N GLN A 65 -20.19 -8.46 -1.25
CA GLN A 65 -19.95 -9.68 -0.46
C GLN A 65 -20.05 -10.95 -1.34
N THR A 66 -21.00 -11.01 -2.25
CA THR A 66 -21.14 -12.15 -3.17
C THR A 66 -19.89 -12.30 -4.06
N GLU A 67 -19.36 -11.19 -4.60
CA GLU A 67 -18.14 -11.17 -5.38
C GLU A 67 -16.93 -11.61 -4.55
N THR A 68 -16.78 -11.04 -3.36
CA THR A 68 -15.67 -11.37 -2.44
C THR A 68 -15.69 -12.83 -2.04
N TYR A 69 -16.86 -13.39 -1.69
CA TYR A 69 -16.96 -14.81 -1.33
C TYR A 69 -16.84 -15.74 -2.55
N SER A 70 -17.22 -15.32 -3.74
CA SER A 70 -16.93 -16.08 -4.97
C SER A 70 -15.42 -16.22 -5.19
N SER A 71 -14.68 -15.14 -5.03
CA SER A 71 -13.20 -15.14 -5.10
C SER A 71 -12.58 -16.02 -4.00
N LYS A 72 -13.14 -15.99 -2.79
CA LYS A 72 -12.71 -16.84 -1.66
C LYS A 72 -12.88 -18.32 -1.94
N VAL A 73 -14.05 -18.71 -2.46
CA VAL A 73 -14.36 -20.10 -2.84
C VAL A 73 -13.40 -20.58 -3.90
N TYR A 74 -13.13 -19.75 -4.93
CA TYR A 74 -12.18 -20.07 -5.98
C TYR A 74 -10.77 -20.31 -5.41
N ALA A 75 -10.25 -19.39 -4.61
CA ALA A 75 -8.93 -19.49 -4.00
C ALA A 75 -8.79 -20.73 -3.09
N LEU A 76 -9.84 -21.05 -2.32
CA LEU A 76 -9.84 -22.23 -1.45
C LEU A 76 -9.90 -23.55 -2.25
N LYS A 77 -10.64 -23.58 -3.37
CA LYS A 77 -10.66 -24.75 -4.28
C LYS A 77 -9.30 -25.00 -4.89
N SER A 78 -8.64 -23.97 -5.38
CA SER A 78 -7.30 -24.10 -5.95
C SER A 78 -6.27 -24.60 -4.92
N GLN A 79 -6.30 -24.06 -3.69
CA GLN A 79 -5.42 -24.54 -2.62
C GLN A 79 -5.72 -26.00 -2.20
N LEU A 80 -6.99 -26.39 -2.20
CA LEU A 80 -7.36 -27.75 -1.89
C LEU A 80 -6.83 -28.71 -2.95
N GLU A 81 -6.98 -28.37 -4.22
CA GLU A 81 -6.48 -29.14 -5.36
C GLU A 81 -4.95 -29.32 -5.31
N GLU A 82 -4.19 -28.25 -4.96
CA GLU A 82 -2.74 -28.34 -4.76
C GLU A 82 -2.37 -29.30 -3.61
N LEU A 83 -3.09 -29.24 -2.48
CA LEU A 83 -2.83 -30.11 -1.33
C LEU A 83 -3.19 -31.58 -1.62
N GLU A 84 -4.24 -31.83 -2.42
CA GLU A 84 -4.67 -33.17 -2.82
C GLU A 84 -3.73 -33.78 -3.87
N ASN A 85 -3.04 -32.97 -4.68
CA ASN A 85 -2.09 -33.40 -5.71
C ASN A 85 -0.63 -33.44 -5.20
N ALA A 86 -0.34 -33.01 -3.98
CA ALA A 86 1.02 -33.04 -3.42
C ALA A 86 1.52 -34.47 -3.22
N GLU A 87 2.82 -34.73 -3.47
CA GLU A 87 3.44 -36.05 -3.27
C GLU A 87 3.35 -36.53 -1.81
N ASN A 88 3.50 -35.62 -0.85
CA ASN A 88 3.30 -35.87 0.58
C ASN A 88 2.01 -35.19 1.05
N LYS A 89 0.91 -35.94 1.12
CA LYS A 89 -0.40 -35.42 1.51
C LYS A 89 -0.48 -35.17 3.01
N ASP A 90 -0.72 -33.93 3.40
CA ASP A 90 -1.10 -33.56 4.77
C ASP A 90 -2.64 -33.66 4.91
N GLU A 91 -3.13 -34.80 5.38
CA GLU A 91 -4.55 -35.05 5.55
C GLU A 91 -5.23 -34.04 6.49
N LYS A 92 -4.51 -33.55 7.51
CA LYS A 92 -5.03 -32.55 8.44
C LYS A 92 -5.17 -31.17 7.76
N ALA A 93 -4.19 -30.77 6.94
CA ALA A 93 -4.30 -29.56 6.14
C ALA A 93 -5.42 -29.65 5.10
N ILE A 94 -5.58 -30.79 4.43
CA ILE A 94 -6.67 -31.06 3.49
C ILE A 94 -8.03 -30.96 4.19
N ALA A 95 -8.22 -31.62 5.35
CA ALA A 95 -9.46 -31.57 6.10
C ALA A 95 -9.82 -30.14 6.54
N ASN A 96 -8.84 -29.38 7.06
CA ASN A 96 -9.02 -27.98 7.44
C ASN A 96 -9.41 -27.12 6.23
N LYS A 97 -8.81 -27.35 5.07
CA LYS A 97 -9.11 -26.60 3.86
C LYS A 97 -10.49 -26.91 3.32
N LYS A 98 -10.93 -28.19 3.35
CA LYS A 98 -12.31 -28.61 3.03
C LYS A 98 -13.33 -27.92 3.93
N GLN A 99 -13.06 -27.84 5.22
CA GLN A 99 -13.95 -27.13 6.15
C GLN A 99 -14.05 -25.63 5.85
N GLN A 100 -12.92 -24.98 5.54
CA GLN A 100 -12.89 -23.56 5.14
C GLN A 100 -13.68 -23.33 3.84
N LEU A 101 -13.54 -24.23 2.86
CA LEU A 101 -14.27 -24.19 1.61
C LEU A 101 -15.78 -24.31 1.83
N ASN A 102 -16.22 -25.32 2.59
CA ASN A 102 -17.64 -25.52 2.90
C ASN A 102 -18.26 -24.30 3.59
N ASN A 103 -17.52 -23.68 4.52
CA ASN A 103 -17.98 -22.46 5.21
C ASN A 103 -18.07 -21.26 4.23
N ALA A 104 -17.11 -21.13 3.30
CA ALA A 104 -17.13 -20.07 2.30
C ALA A 104 -18.28 -20.27 1.29
N GLU A 105 -18.53 -21.48 0.83
CA GLU A 105 -19.64 -21.81 -0.07
C GLU A 105 -21.01 -21.60 0.60
N SER A 106 -21.17 -21.97 1.87
CA SER A 106 -22.38 -21.70 2.65
C SER A 106 -22.64 -20.19 2.75
N SER A 107 -21.60 -19.39 3.04
CA SER A 107 -21.71 -17.94 3.11
C SER A 107 -22.05 -17.33 1.74
N LEU A 108 -21.41 -17.80 0.67
CA LEU A 108 -21.68 -17.36 -0.70
C LEU A 108 -23.16 -17.62 -1.07
N ASN A 109 -23.66 -18.80 -0.80
CA ASN A 109 -25.05 -19.16 -1.08
C ASN A 109 -26.04 -18.29 -0.29
N LYS A 110 -25.72 -17.98 0.97
CA LYS A 110 -26.51 -17.07 1.78
C LYS A 110 -26.55 -15.66 1.19
N TYR A 111 -25.41 -15.10 0.79
CA TYR A 111 -25.37 -13.77 0.18
C TYR A 111 -26.07 -13.74 -1.19
N LYS A 112 -25.90 -14.77 -2.02
CA LYS A 112 -26.63 -14.90 -3.30
C LYS A 112 -28.14 -14.91 -3.10
N LYS A 113 -28.64 -15.66 -2.13
CA LYS A 113 -30.07 -15.72 -1.79
C LYS A 113 -30.58 -14.35 -1.34
N GLN A 114 -29.86 -13.68 -0.42
CA GLN A 114 -30.25 -12.37 0.06
C GLN A 114 -30.21 -11.30 -1.05
N LEU A 115 -29.21 -11.35 -1.93
CA LEU A 115 -29.11 -10.45 -3.08
C LEU A 115 -30.28 -10.66 -4.06
N TYR A 116 -30.65 -11.91 -4.32
CA TYR A 116 -31.82 -12.23 -5.14
C TYR A 116 -33.10 -11.64 -4.54
N GLU A 117 -33.30 -11.81 -3.23
CA GLU A 117 -34.49 -11.28 -2.53
C GLU A 117 -34.53 -9.76 -2.54
N VAL A 118 -33.39 -9.07 -2.36
CA VAL A 118 -33.29 -7.60 -2.46
C VAL A 118 -33.58 -7.12 -3.88
N ASN A 119 -33.03 -7.80 -4.89
CA ASN A 119 -33.27 -7.45 -6.29
C ASN A 119 -34.75 -7.61 -6.66
N ALA A 120 -35.36 -8.71 -6.27
CA ALA A 120 -36.79 -8.96 -6.46
C ALA A 120 -37.67 -7.89 -5.78
N ALA A 121 -37.28 -7.44 -4.57
CA ALA A 121 -37.98 -6.37 -3.87
C ALA A 121 -37.81 -5.01 -4.57
N LEU A 122 -36.65 -4.73 -5.14
CA LEU A 122 -36.39 -3.48 -5.89
C LEU A 122 -37.14 -3.43 -7.24
N GLU A 123 -37.37 -4.59 -7.87
CA GLU A 123 -38.13 -4.72 -9.12
C GLU A 123 -39.66 -4.70 -8.89
N SER A 124 -40.09 -4.99 -7.67
CA SER A 124 -41.50 -4.98 -7.27
C SER A 124 -41.92 -3.59 -6.74
N GLY A 125 -43.20 -3.24 -6.82
CA GLY A 125 -43.70 -1.93 -6.44
C GLY A 125 -43.44 -1.51 -4.99
N GLN A 126 -43.71 -0.26 -4.66
CA GLN A 126 -43.34 0.44 -3.42
C GLN A 126 -43.73 -0.30 -2.12
N ALA A 127 -44.87 -1.00 -2.10
CA ALA A 127 -45.30 -1.76 -0.92
C ALA A 127 -44.36 -2.91 -0.53
N GLN A 128 -43.75 -3.58 -1.50
CA GLN A 128 -42.78 -4.67 -1.27
C GLN A 128 -41.41 -4.12 -0.89
N ILE A 129 -41.04 -2.96 -1.43
CA ILE A 129 -39.82 -2.23 -1.00
C ILE A 129 -39.92 -1.88 0.48
N GLU A 130 -41.06 -1.38 0.96
CA GLU A 130 -41.28 -1.03 2.35
C GLU A 130 -41.28 -2.26 3.28
N GLU A 131 -41.92 -3.36 2.87
CA GLU A 131 -41.92 -4.61 3.63
C GLU A 131 -40.52 -5.19 3.77
N TYR A 132 -39.73 -5.22 2.69
CA TYR A 132 -38.40 -5.78 2.72
C TYR A 132 -37.40 -4.87 3.48
N ALA A 133 -37.55 -3.55 3.40
CA ALA A 133 -36.76 -2.61 4.19
C ALA A 133 -36.93 -2.84 5.71
N LYS A 134 -38.17 -3.12 6.16
CA LYS A 134 -38.42 -3.52 7.56
C LYS A 134 -37.73 -4.82 7.94
N LYS A 135 -37.68 -5.82 7.04
CA LYS A 135 -36.92 -7.08 7.25
C LYS A 135 -35.43 -6.82 7.37
N VAL A 136 -34.85 -5.93 6.57
CA VAL A 136 -33.43 -5.56 6.63
C VAL A 136 -33.08 -4.80 7.92
N GLU A 137 -33.97 -3.93 8.40
CA GLU A 137 -33.81 -3.28 9.71
C GLU A 137 -33.82 -4.31 10.86
N ALA A 138 -34.79 -5.22 10.85
CA ALA A 138 -34.94 -6.27 11.85
C ALA A 138 -33.79 -7.28 11.82
N PHE A 139 -33.21 -7.55 10.68
CA PHE A 139 -32.07 -8.45 10.52
C PHE A 139 -30.84 -7.97 11.31
N GLY A 140 -30.58 -6.65 11.34
CA GLY A 140 -29.52 -6.06 12.16
C GLY A 140 -29.75 -6.15 13.67
N ASN A 141 -31.02 -6.17 14.11
CA ASN A 141 -31.37 -6.29 15.53
C ASN A 141 -31.38 -7.75 16.01
N LYS A 142 -31.80 -8.70 15.16
CA LYS A 142 -31.71 -10.15 15.45
C LYS A 142 -30.26 -10.68 15.48
N THR A 143 -29.34 -10.02 14.83
CA THR A 143 -27.91 -10.40 14.92
C THR A 143 -27.38 -10.18 16.34
N LYS A 144 -27.94 -9.24 17.12
CA LYS A 144 -27.66 -9.09 18.55
C LYS A 144 -28.24 -10.23 19.42
N GLU A 145 -29.41 -10.74 19.09
CA GLU A 145 -30.04 -11.84 19.86
C GLU A 145 -29.52 -13.23 19.47
N ILE A 146 -29.26 -13.46 18.19
CA ILE A 146 -28.58 -14.66 17.69
C ILE A 146 -27.13 -14.69 18.17
N GLY A 147 -26.49 -13.52 18.35
CA GLY A 147 -25.19 -13.36 19.00
C GLY A 147 -25.13 -14.00 20.38
N ASN A 148 -26.17 -13.87 21.19
CA ASN A 148 -26.19 -14.43 22.54
C ASN A 148 -26.44 -15.95 22.59
N GLY A 149 -27.05 -16.57 21.59
CA GLY A 149 -27.30 -18.00 21.50
C GLY A 149 -26.20 -18.82 20.80
N LEU A 150 -25.48 -18.21 19.87
CA LEU A 150 -24.33 -18.79 19.15
C LEU A 150 -22.97 -18.53 19.85
N THR A 151 -23.00 -17.83 20.99
CA THR A 151 -21.83 -17.29 21.69
C THR A 151 -20.85 -18.35 22.22
N LYS A 152 -21.24 -19.60 22.31
CA LYS A 152 -20.33 -20.65 22.85
C LYS A 152 -19.54 -21.42 21.79
N ASN A 153 -20.00 -21.51 20.53
CA ASN A 153 -19.30 -22.33 19.52
C ASN A 153 -18.99 -21.67 18.17
N VAL A 154 -19.48 -20.45 17.89
CA VAL A 154 -19.26 -19.75 16.60
C VAL A 154 -18.90 -18.27 16.77
N THR A 155 -19.17 -17.67 17.93
CA THR A 155 -19.08 -16.21 18.13
C THR A 155 -17.74 -15.73 18.68
N ALA A 156 -16.89 -16.59 19.21
CA ALA A 156 -15.53 -16.16 19.57
C ALA A 156 -14.75 -15.60 18.35
N PRO A 157 -14.91 -16.15 17.13
CA PRO A 157 -14.37 -15.53 15.92
C PRO A 157 -15.12 -14.28 15.46
N ILE A 158 -16.44 -14.15 15.75
CA ILE A 158 -17.30 -13.05 15.26
C ILE A 158 -17.26 -11.85 16.21
N ALA A 159 -17.21 -12.05 17.53
CA ALA A 159 -16.95 -10.98 18.50
C ALA A 159 -15.53 -10.39 18.32
N GLY A 160 -14.56 -11.23 17.93
CA GLY A 160 -13.24 -10.78 17.47
C GLY A 160 -13.31 -9.93 16.18
N LEU A 161 -14.34 -10.11 15.34
CA LEU A 161 -14.55 -9.37 14.09
C LEU A 161 -15.24 -8.01 14.32
N GLU A 162 -16.21 -7.91 15.26
CA GLU A 162 -16.79 -6.61 15.66
C GLU A 162 -15.76 -5.74 16.37
N VAL A 163 -14.99 -6.30 17.28
CA VAL A 163 -13.87 -5.60 17.94
C VAL A 163 -12.78 -5.23 16.94
N ALA A 164 -12.50 -6.06 15.93
CA ALA A 164 -11.52 -5.76 14.90
C ALA A 164 -11.99 -4.67 13.92
N ALA A 165 -13.27 -4.64 13.52
CA ALA A 165 -13.81 -3.61 12.63
C ALA A 165 -13.92 -2.25 13.32
N VAL A 166 -14.36 -2.23 14.58
CA VAL A 166 -14.35 -1.01 15.42
C VAL A 166 -12.90 -0.57 15.69
N LYS A 167 -11.99 -1.52 15.93
CA LYS A 167 -10.58 -1.25 16.12
C LYS A 167 -9.92 -0.66 14.86
N VAL A 168 -10.15 -1.24 13.68
CA VAL A 168 -9.59 -0.72 12.41
C VAL A 168 -10.11 0.69 12.11
N GLY A 169 -11.41 0.95 12.32
CA GLY A 169 -11.97 2.30 12.19
C GLY A 169 -11.45 3.28 13.25
N SER A 170 -11.24 2.80 14.47
CA SER A 170 -10.63 3.56 15.57
C SER A 170 -9.15 3.83 15.27
N ASP A 171 -8.39 2.82 14.84
CA ASP A 171 -6.96 2.94 14.53
C ASP A 171 -6.74 3.90 13.34
N PHE A 172 -7.58 3.84 12.30
CA PHE A 172 -7.54 4.80 11.20
C PHE A 172 -7.85 6.22 11.66
N SER A 173 -8.91 6.39 12.48
CA SER A 173 -9.29 7.71 13.01
C SER A 173 -8.22 8.26 13.95
N ALA A 174 -7.59 7.42 14.75
CA ALA A 174 -6.47 7.80 15.61
C ALA A 174 -5.27 8.23 14.78
N GLY A 175 -4.87 7.42 13.78
CA GLY A 175 -3.77 7.75 12.87
C GLY A 175 -4.01 9.08 12.13
N MET A 176 -5.23 9.30 11.61
CA MET A 176 -5.57 10.58 10.97
C MET A 176 -5.64 11.76 11.95
N SER A 177 -5.94 11.52 13.21
CA SER A 177 -5.86 12.55 14.26
C SER A 177 -4.40 12.93 14.57
N GLU A 178 -3.49 11.96 14.55
CA GLU A 178 -2.05 12.20 14.67
C GLU A 178 -1.52 13.00 13.47
N VAL A 179 -1.89 12.60 12.24
CA VAL A 179 -1.57 13.37 11.03
C VAL A 179 -2.06 14.82 11.14
N SER A 180 -3.31 15.02 11.58
CA SER A 180 -3.88 16.36 11.81
C SER A 180 -3.09 17.15 12.87
N ALA A 181 -2.73 16.51 13.97
CA ALA A 181 -2.00 17.16 15.06
C ALA A 181 -0.59 17.59 14.64
N VAL A 182 0.11 16.77 13.85
CA VAL A 182 1.49 17.04 13.40
C VAL A 182 1.52 18.01 12.21
N SER A 183 0.65 17.80 11.22
CA SER A 183 0.63 18.62 9.99
C SER A 183 -0.14 19.93 10.15
N GLY A 184 -1.01 20.05 11.17
CA GLY A 184 -1.95 21.15 11.31
C GLY A 184 -3.13 21.10 10.33
N ALA A 185 -3.27 20.04 9.55
CA ALA A 185 -4.36 19.87 8.57
C ALA A 185 -5.72 19.74 9.29
N THR A 186 -6.70 20.54 8.88
CA THR A 186 -8.06 20.53 9.42
C THR A 186 -9.08 20.69 8.29
N GLY A 187 -10.36 20.45 8.59
CA GLY A 187 -11.44 20.66 7.61
C GLY A 187 -11.21 19.92 6.28
N LYS A 188 -11.21 20.66 5.18
CA LYS A 188 -11.08 20.10 3.82
C LYS A 188 -9.73 19.42 3.60
N ASP A 189 -8.66 19.94 4.18
CA ASP A 189 -7.31 19.37 4.02
C ASP A 189 -7.23 18.00 4.69
N LEU A 190 -7.77 17.88 5.90
CA LEU A 190 -7.83 16.61 6.61
C LEU A 190 -8.71 15.57 5.89
N GLU A 191 -9.84 16.00 5.32
CA GLU A 191 -10.69 15.10 4.52
C GLU A 191 -9.95 14.63 3.25
N ALA A 192 -9.24 15.51 2.55
CA ALA A 192 -8.43 15.12 1.39
C ALA A 192 -7.35 14.09 1.75
N LEU A 193 -6.67 14.25 2.88
CA LEU A 193 -5.70 13.27 3.40
C LEU A 193 -6.37 11.94 3.74
N LYS A 194 -7.54 11.96 4.41
CA LYS A 194 -8.31 10.74 4.71
C LYS A 194 -8.72 9.99 3.45
N ASP A 195 -9.18 10.72 2.44
CA ASP A 195 -9.61 10.11 1.18
C ASP A 195 -8.42 9.53 0.42
N LYS A 196 -7.28 10.22 0.41
CA LYS A 196 -6.04 9.69 -0.17
C LYS A 196 -5.52 8.46 0.58
N ALA A 197 -5.57 8.44 1.90
CA ALA A 197 -5.18 7.26 2.68
C ALA A 197 -6.09 6.05 2.39
N LYS A 198 -7.41 6.27 2.24
CA LYS A 198 -8.36 5.22 1.85
C LYS A 198 -8.12 4.73 0.42
N GLU A 199 -7.89 5.64 -0.53
CA GLU A 199 -7.55 5.32 -1.92
C GLU A 199 -6.31 4.41 -1.98
N MET A 200 -5.26 4.81 -1.28
CA MET A 200 -4.02 4.04 -1.22
C MET A 200 -4.19 2.70 -0.49
N GLY A 201 -5.00 2.67 0.56
CA GLY A 201 -5.37 1.44 1.25
C GLY A 201 -6.17 0.46 0.39
N ALA A 202 -6.92 0.97 -0.59
CA ALA A 202 -7.68 0.15 -1.54
C ALA A 202 -6.83 -0.33 -2.74
N SER A 203 -5.82 0.46 -3.15
CA SER A 203 -5.03 0.23 -4.37
C SER A 203 -3.65 -0.40 -4.13
N THR A 204 -3.18 -0.47 -2.87
CA THR A 204 -1.87 -1.04 -2.52
C THR A 204 -1.98 -2.24 -1.59
N LYS A 205 -0.85 -2.85 -1.23
CA LYS A 205 -0.82 -3.93 -0.22
C LYS A 205 -1.05 -3.43 1.22
N PHE A 206 -0.98 -2.13 1.44
CA PHE A 206 -1.13 -1.50 2.75
C PHE A 206 -2.61 -1.21 3.04
N SER A 207 -2.96 -1.13 4.32
CA SER A 207 -4.26 -0.65 4.78
C SER A 207 -4.32 0.87 4.79
N ALA A 208 -5.53 1.44 4.89
CA ALA A 208 -5.71 2.88 5.07
C ALA A 208 -5.03 3.41 6.35
N SER A 209 -4.98 2.60 7.42
CA SER A 209 -4.28 2.94 8.67
C SER A 209 -2.76 2.99 8.48
N GLU A 210 -2.19 2.05 7.73
CA GLU A 210 -0.77 2.07 7.37
C GLU A 210 -0.44 3.24 6.43
N ALA A 211 -1.35 3.60 5.52
CA ALA A 211 -1.20 4.81 4.70
C ALA A 211 -1.24 6.09 5.56
N ALA A 212 -2.12 6.15 6.58
CA ALA A 212 -2.14 7.25 7.55
C ALA A 212 -0.85 7.31 8.38
N GLU A 213 -0.29 6.15 8.77
CA GLU A 213 1.01 6.09 9.45
C GLU A 213 2.13 6.67 8.57
N ALA A 214 2.19 6.30 7.29
CA ALA A 214 3.15 6.89 6.35
C ALA A 214 2.97 8.43 6.24
N MET A 215 1.72 8.91 6.16
CA MET A 215 1.44 10.35 6.17
C MET A 215 1.92 11.04 7.45
N ASN A 216 1.83 10.37 8.60
CA ASN A 216 2.33 10.93 9.85
C ASN A 216 3.85 11.14 9.81
N TYR A 217 4.63 10.20 9.29
CA TYR A 217 6.08 10.39 9.07
C TYR A 217 6.36 11.54 8.10
N MET A 218 5.59 11.65 7.01
CA MET A 218 5.71 12.76 6.06
C MET A 218 5.40 14.11 6.73
N ALA A 219 4.36 14.16 7.57
CA ALA A 219 4.02 15.36 8.35
C ALA A 219 5.13 15.74 9.34
N MET A 220 5.74 14.75 10.02
CA MET A 220 6.91 14.96 10.89
C MET A 220 8.12 15.50 10.12
N ALA A 221 8.29 15.14 8.84
CA ALA A 221 9.28 15.70 7.93
C ALA A 221 8.92 17.11 7.43
N GLY A 222 7.78 17.65 7.86
CA GLY A 222 7.35 19.02 7.53
C GLY A 222 6.57 19.14 6.21
N TRP A 223 6.09 18.04 5.64
CA TRP A 223 5.32 18.08 4.41
C TRP A 223 3.90 18.62 4.67
N ASN A 224 3.44 19.50 3.78
CA ASN A 224 2.07 20.00 3.80
C ASN A 224 1.07 18.99 3.18
N THR A 225 -0.23 19.30 3.24
CA THR A 225 -1.31 18.44 2.74
C THR A 225 -1.08 17.98 1.30
N GLN A 226 -0.76 18.90 0.39
CA GLN A 226 -0.56 18.56 -1.01
C GLN A 226 0.67 17.68 -1.22
N GLN A 227 1.77 18.00 -0.56
CA GLN A 227 2.99 17.19 -0.60
C GLN A 227 2.78 15.76 -0.10
N MET A 228 2.00 15.59 0.97
CA MET A 228 1.64 14.27 1.46
C MET A 228 0.77 13.48 0.46
N ILE A 229 -0.19 14.14 -0.18
CA ILE A 229 -1.05 13.52 -1.20
C ILE A 229 -0.22 13.06 -2.40
N ASP A 230 0.69 13.90 -2.89
CA ASP A 230 1.51 13.63 -4.07
C ASP A 230 2.61 12.61 -3.79
N GLY A 231 3.21 12.65 -2.60
CA GLY A 231 4.34 11.80 -2.23
C GLY A 231 3.96 10.40 -1.73
N LEU A 232 2.77 10.22 -1.17
CA LEU A 232 2.35 8.96 -0.57
C LEU A 232 2.44 7.75 -1.50
N PRO A 233 2.02 7.83 -2.79
CA PRO A 233 2.13 6.69 -3.70
C PRO A 233 3.55 6.18 -3.86
N GLY A 234 4.53 7.06 -4.03
CA GLY A 234 5.95 6.69 -4.16
C GLY A 234 6.48 5.98 -2.92
N ILE A 235 6.17 6.50 -1.73
CA ILE A 235 6.58 5.90 -0.46
C ILE A 235 5.99 4.51 -0.28
N LEU A 236 4.69 4.34 -0.51
CA LEU A 236 4.03 3.03 -0.36
C LEU A 236 4.54 2.02 -1.39
N ASN A 237 4.76 2.45 -2.63
CA ASN A 237 5.30 1.59 -3.68
C ASN A 237 6.73 1.15 -3.36
N LEU A 238 7.59 2.05 -2.88
CA LEU A 238 8.96 1.72 -2.49
C LEU A 238 8.98 0.75 -1.29
N ALA A 239 8.17 1.00 -0.26
CA ALA A 239 8.02 0.10 0.88
C ALA A 239 7.48 -1.27 0.44
N ALA A 240 6.56 -1.29 -0.54
CA ALA A 240 6.04 -2.53 -1.10
C ALA A 240 7.10 -3.32 -1.85
N ALA A 241 7.90 -2.67 -2.67
CA ALA A 241 8.93 -3.28 -3.51
C ALA A 241 10.14 -3.75 -2.69
N SER A 242 10.56 -2.96 -1.71
CA SER A 242 11.77 -3.24 -0.91
C SER A 242 11.53 -4.16 0.29
N GLY A 243 10.30 -4.24 0.79
CA GLY A 243 9.98 -4.91 2.06
C GLY A 243 10.37 -4.11 3.31
N GLU A 244 10.84 -2.88 3.14
CA GLU A 244 11.16 -1.97 4.24
C GLU A 244 9.91 -1.51 5.00
N SER A 245 10.08 -1.04 6.23
CA SER A 245 8.99 -0.42 6.99
C SER A 245 8.57 0.92 6.39
N LEU A 246 7.32 1.31 6.62
CA LEU A 246 6.81 2.60 6.16
C LEU A 246 7.57 3.77 6.79
N ALA A 247 7.93 3.67 8.08
CA ALA A 247 8.74 4.65 8.77
C ALA A 247 10.07 4.88 8.05
N ASN A 248 10.85 3.82 7.85
CA ASN A 248 12.17 3.91 7.22
C ASN A 248 12.07 4.40 5.77
N THR A 249 11.06 3.92 5.03
CA THR A 249 10.85 4.36 3.64
C THR A 249 10.45 5.83 3.56
N SER A 250 9.57 6.29 4.45
CA SER A 250 9.17 7.70 4.52
C SER A 250 10.36 8.59 4.82
N ASP A 251 11.17 8.25 5.83
CA ASP A 251 12.39 9.00 6.17
C ASP A 251 13.37 9.06 4.98
N ILE A 252 13.63 7.93 4.34
CA ILE A 252 14.55 7.87 3.18
C ILE A 252 14.06 8.77 2.05
N VAL A 253 12.77 8.72 1.71
CA VAL A 253 12.21 9.49 0.60
C VAL A 253 12.16 10.97 0.94
N THR A 254 11.65 11.34 2.11
CA THR A 254 11.51 12.75 2.52
C THR A 254 12.87 13.44 2.68
N ASP A 255 13.83 12.77 3.33
CA ASP A 255 15.18 13.27 3.52
C ASP A 255 15.90 13.47 2.18
N ALA A 256 15.85 12.45 1.31
CA ALA A 256 16.55 12.48 0.05
C ALA A 256 15.95 13.50 -0.94
N LEU A 257 14.62 13.57 -1.07
CA LEU A 257 13.97 14.59 -1.91
C LEU A 257 14.34 15.99 -1.46
N THR A 258 14.29 16.25 -0.15
CA THR A 258 14.73 17.53 0.42
C THR A 258 16.20 17.82 0.12
N ALA A 259 17.07 16.84 0.30
CA ALA A 259 18.51 16.99 0.10
C ALA A 259 18.91 17.22 -1.37
N PHE A 260 18.19 16.61 -2.31
CA PHE A 260 18.36 16.86 -3.76
C PHE A 260 17.63 18.11 -4.26
N GLY A 261 16.81 18.76 -3.42
CA GLY A 261 15.99 19.91 -3.85
C GLY A 261 14.82 19.50 -4.75
N LEU A 262 14.38 18.25 -4.67
CA LEU A 262 13.25 17.70 -5.41
C LEU A 262 11.92 17.97 -4.69
N LYS A 263 10.83 17.84 -5.43
CA LYS A 263 9.49 18.06 -4.89
C LYS A 263 8.85 16.72 -4.47
N ALA A 264 7.78 16.81 -3.68
CA ALA A 264 7.02 15.64 -3.26
C ALA A 264 6.43 14.83 -4.44
N GLU A 265 6.04 15.51 -5.52
CA GLU A 265 5.54 14.89 -6.76
C GLU A 265 6.59 13.97 -7.43
N ASP A 266 7.89 14.19 -7.17
CA ASP A 266 8.99 13.39 -7.69
C ASP A 266 9.18 12.07 -6.90
N SER A 267 8.41 11.85 -5.82
CA SER A 267 8.57 10.69 -4.93
C SER A 267 8.44 9.35 -5.64
N SER A 268 7.52 9.24 -6.60
CA SER A 268 7.34 8.01 -7.40
C SER A 268 8.55 7.74 -8.28
N HIS A 269 9.07 8.76 -8.94
CA HIS A 269 10.28 8.66 -9.75
C HIS A 269 11.51 8.29 -8.89
N PHE A 270 11.68 8.95 -7.74
CA PHE A 270 12.72 8.64 -6.77
C PHE A 270 12.63 7.19 -6.28
N ALA A 271 11.41 6.72 -5.96
CA ALA A 271 11.13 5.36 -5.54
C ALA A 271 11.55 4.33 -6.62
N ASP A 272 11.23 4.62 -7.88
CA ASP A 272 11.60 3.77 -9.03
C ASP A 272 13.12 3.66 -9.20
N VAL A 273 13.85 4.78 -9.06
CA VAL A 273 15.32 4.79 -9.11
C VAL A 273 15.91 3.94 -7.99
N LEU A 274 15.41 4.06 -6.75
CA LEU A 274 15.90 3.25 -5.62
C LEU A 274 15.56 1.77 -5.81
N ALA A 275 14.33 1.45 -6.18
CA ALA A 275 13.90 0.08 -6.42
C ALA A 275 14.72 -0.57 -7.54
N LYS A 276 14.96 0.16 -8.64
CA LYS A 276 15.78 -0.31 -9.76
C LYS A 276 17.22 -0.55 -9.35
N THR A 277 17.82 0.38 -8.64
CA THR A 277 19.22 0.26 -8.19
C THR A 277 19.39 -0.88 -7.20
N SER A 278 18.48 -0.98 -6.20
CA SER A 278 18.53 -2.06 -5.21
C SER A 278 18.33 -3.46 -5.81
N SER A 279 17.57 -3.55 -6.92
CA SER A 279 17.37 -4.82 -7.65
C SER A 279 18.51 -5.17 -8.60
N SER A 280 19.32 -4.18 -9.00
CA SER A 280 20.38 -4.33 -10.01
C SER A 280 21.80 -4.33 -9.44
N ALA A 281 21.95 -4.00 -8.15
CA ALA A 281 23.24 -3.93 -7.46
C ALA A 281 23.19 -4.69 -6.13
N ASN A 282 24.35 -5.01 -5.58
CA ASN A 282 24.45 -5.72 -4.30
C ASN A 282 24.19 -4.77 -3.11
N THR A 283 22.96 -4.22 -3.04
CA THR A 283 22.53 -3.30 -1.99
C THR A 283 21.03 -3.49 -1.70
N ASN A 284 20.49 -2.70 -0.78
CA ASN A 284 19.05 -2.59 -0.50
C ASN A 284 18.67 -1.13 -0.28
N VAL A 285 17.36 -0.85 -0.20
CA VAL A 285 16.85 0.52 -0.06
C VAL A 285 17.35 1.19 1.23
N SER A 286 17.44 0.46 2.33
CA SER A 286 17.92 0.96 3.62
C SER A 286 19.39 1.42 3.54
N LEU A 287 20.27 0.60 2.97
CA LEU A 287 21.69 0.94 2.79
C LEU A 287 21.87 2.11 1.80
N MET A 288 21.03 2.19 0.77
CA MET A 288 21.02 3.34 -0.15
C MET A 288 20.58 4.61 0.57
N GLY A 289 19.51 4.55 1.37
CA GLY A 289 19.03 5.67 2.19
C GLY A 289 20.14 6.18 3.13
N GLU A 290 20.83 5.26 3.81
CA GLU A 290 21.97 5.61 4.64
C GLU A 290 23.10 6.29 3.84
N THR A 291 23.38 5.83 2.63
CA THR A 291 24.36 6.46 1.74
C THR A 291 23.92 7.87 1.35
N PHE A 292 22.65 8.05 0.97
CA PHE A 292 22.11 9.33 0.56
C PHE A 292 22.13 10.39 1.66
N LYS A 293 21.95 10.03 2.93
CA LYS A 293 22.09 10.97 4.07
C LYS A 293 23.40 11.73 4.04
N TYR A 294 24.48 11.13 3.53
CA TYR A 294 25.80 11.76 3.45
C TYR A 294 26.05 12.49 2.12
N VAL A 295 25.62 11.90 1.00
CA VAL A 295 26.01 12.41 -0.33
C VAL A 295 24.96 13.31 -0.95
N ALA A 296 23.67 13.10 -0.71
CA ALA A 296 22.61 13.82 -1.38
C ALA A 296 22.65 15.36 -1.21
N PRO A 297 22.95 15.93 -0.01
CA PRO A 297 23.01 17.38 0.14
C PRO A 297 24.07 18.01 -0.77
N LEU A 298 25.23 17.38 -0.93
CA LEU A 298 26.28 17.89 -1.80
C LEU A 298 25.96 17.63 -3.27
N ALA A 299 25.49 16.43 -3.60
CA ALA A 299 25.10 16.06 -4.96
C ALA A 299 24.01 17.00 -5.50
N GLY A 300 22.94 17.22 -4.70
CA GLY A 300 21.87 18.15 -5.07
C GLY A 300 22.36 19.59 -5.24
N THR A 301 23.19 20.10 -4.33
CA THR A 301 23.76 21.45 -4.44
C THR A 301 24.60 21.62 -5.71
N LEU A 302 25.30 20.59 -6.14
CA LEU A 302 26.11 20.60 -7.34
C LEU A 302 25.34 20.30 -8.63
N GLY A 303 24.05 19.91 -8.51
CA GLY A 303 23.18 19.62 -9.64
C GLY A 303 23.35 18.21 -10.22
N PHE A 304 23.94 17.25 -9.46
CA PHE A 304 23.91 15.85 -9.85
C PHE A 304 22.52 15.27 -9.66
N SER A 305 22.08 14.45 -10.61
CA SER A 305 20.78 13.81 -10.54
C SER A 305 20.72 12.66 -9.52
N VAL A 306 19.51 12.25 -9.16
CA VAL A 306 19.28 11.07 -8.32
C VAL A 306 19.80 9.81 -9.01
N GLU A 307 19.56 9.68 -10.31
CA GLU A 307 19.98 8.55 -11.14
C GLU A 307 21.49 8.40 -11.18
N ASP A 308 22.21 9.49 -11.42
CA ASP A 308 23.67 9.51 -11.43
C ASP A 308 24.25 9.09 -10.08
N THR A 309 23.68 9.66 -9.01
CA THR A 309 24.12 9.37 -7.65
C THR A 309 23.78 7.91 -7.28
N ALA A 310 22.59 7.44 -7.62
CA ALA A 310 22.16 6.05 -7.37
C ALA A 310 23.02 5.04 -8.15
N LEU A 311 23.37 5.36 -9.41
CA LEU A 311 24.26 4.52 -10.21
C LEU A 311 25.65 4.41 -9.56
N ALA A 312 26.23 5.53 -9.13
CA ALA A 312 27.52 5.52 -8.44
C ALA A 312 27.47 4.70 -7.14
N VAL A 313 26.40 4.86 -6.34
CA VAL A 313 26.15 4.07 -5.13
C VAL A 313 26.01 2.59 -5.44
N GLY A 314 25.30 2.22 -6.50
CA GLY A 314 25.16 0.84 -6.96
C GLY A 314 26.49 0.20 -7.36
N LEU A 315 27.34 0.94 -8.10
CA LEU A 315 28.68 0.49 -8.50
C LEU A 315 29.59 0.29 -7.26
N MET A 316 29.56 1.21 -6.31
CA MET A 316 30.29 1.06 -5.04
C MET A 316 29.80 -0.14 -4.25
N ALA A 317 28.49 -0.37 -4.20
CA ALA A 317 27.89 -1.51 -3.52
C ALA A 317 28.32 -2.85 -4.13
N ASN A 318 28.44 -2.94 -5.45
CA ASN A 318 28.99 -4.11 -6.15
C ASN A 318 30.47 -4.36 -5.83
N ALA A 319 31.22 -3.30 -5.53
CA ALA A 319 32.59 -3.38 -5.03
C ALA A 319 32.69 -3.62 -3.51
N GLY A 320 31.56 -3.81 -2.81
CA GLY A 320 31.50 -4.10 -1.38
C GLY A 320 31.43 -2.85 -0.47
N ILE A 321 31.42 -1.63 -1.02
CA ILE A 321 31.37 -0.38 -0.26
C ILE A 321 29.91 0.07 -0.19
N LYS A 322 29.30 0.07 1.02
CA LYS A 322 27.86 0.29 1.23
C LYS A 322 27.57 1.23 2.41
N GLY A 323 26.34 1.73 2.48
CA GLY A 323 25.84 2.53 3.61
C GLY A 323 26.68 3.80 3.85
N SER A 324 26.95 4.11 5.10
CA SER A 324 27.70 5.31 5.51
C SER A 324 29.11 5.39 4.93
N GLN A 325 29.79 4.26 4.71
CA GLN A 325 31.10 4.22 4.06
C GLN A 325 31.03 4.70 2.60
N ALA A 326 30.04 4.20 1.84
CA ALA A 326 29.83 4.64 0.48
C ALA A 326 29.46 6.14 0.42
N GLY A 327 28.57 6.58 1.30
CA GLY A 327 28.16 7.97 1.39
C GLY A 327 29.31 8.92 1.69
N THR A 328 30.15 8.57 2.68
CA THR A 328 31.33 9.38 3.05
C THR A 328 32.37 9.41 1.92
N ALA A 329 32.67 8.25 1.33
CA ALA A 329 33.64 8.17 0.24
C ALA A 329 33.18 8.94 -1.00
N LEU A 330 31.94 8.77 -1.42
CA LEU A 330 31.36 9.47 -2.58
C LEU A 330 31.27 10.98 -2.34
N LYS A 331 30.78 11.40 -1.16
CA LYS A 331 30.78 12.81 -0.75
C LYS A 331 32.17 13.43 -0.84
N THR A 332 33.19 12.74 -0.32
CA THR A 332 34.58 13.22 -0.34
C THR A 332 35.10 13.32 -1.78
N ALA A 333 34.83 12.33 -2.62
CA ALA A 333 35.22 12.34 -4.02
C ALA A 333 34.58 13.53 -4.76
N ILE A 334 33.28 13.75 -4.63
CA ILE A 334 32.54 14.85 -5.23
C ILE A 334 33.06 16.21 -4.69
N ALA A 335 33.28 16.33 -3.39
CA ALA A 335 33.80 17.56 -2.79
C ALA A 335 35.18 17.92 -3.34
N ASN A 336 36.10 16.98 -3.47
CA ASN A 336 37.42 17.16 -4.02
C ASN A 336 37.37 17.54 -5.52
N LEU A 337 36.45 16.97 -6.27
CA LEU A 337 36.22 17.31 -7.67
C LEU A 337 35.64 18.72 -7.84
N ALA A 338 34.72 19.13 -6.97
CA ALA A 338 34.06 20.44 -7.00
C ALA A 338 34.98 21.57 -6.48
N SER A 339 35.83 21.24 -5.50
CA SER A 339 36.77 22.19 -4.89
C SER A 339 38.17 21.58 -4.78
N PRO A 340 38.84 21.35 -5.92
CA PRO A 340 40.14 20.71 -5.94
C PRO A 340 41.25 21.61 -5.35
N THR A 341 42.24 20.99 -4.70
CA THR A 341 43.47 21.67 -4.28
C THR A 341 44.25 22.16 -5.51
N ASP A 342 45.19 23.07 -5.33
CA ASP A 342 45.96 23.60 -6.45
C ASP A 342 46.71 22.49 -7.22
N SER A 343 47.27 21.53 -6.51
CA SER A 343 47.90 20.36 -7.11
C SER A 343 46.91 19.50 -7.91
N MET A 344 45.69 19.30 -7.38
CA MET A 344 44.63 18.57 -8.10
C MET A 344 44.16 19.34 -9.34
N LYS A 345 44.01 20.66 -9.25
CA LYS A 345 43.67 21.54 -10.40
C LYS A 345 44.66 21.39 -11.54
N GLU A 346 45.97 21.39 -11.22
CA GLU A 346 47.01 21.21 -12.22
C GLU A 346 46.92 19.83 -12.90
N GLN A 347 46.70 18.76 -12.11
CA GLN A 347 46.57 17.44 -12.69
C GLN A 347 45.26 17.28 -13.50
N MET A 348 44.14 17.78 -13.01
CA MET A 348 42.89 17.77 -13.76
C MET A 348 43.02 18.53 -15.08
N LYS A 349 43.72 19.70 -15.08
CA LYS A 349 44.01 20.45 -16.29
C LYS A 349 44.90 19.69 -17.27
N LYS A 350 45.97 19.02 -16.79
CA LYS A 350 46.85 18.20 -17.63
C LYS A 350 46.10 17.00 -18.25
N LEU A 351 45.19 16.41 -17.54
CA LEU A 351 44.40 15.29 -17.98
C LEU A 351 43.13 15.71 -18.76
N GLY A 352 42.82 17.02 -18.82
CA GLY A 352 41.62 17.54 -19.47
C GLY A 352 40.33 17.09 -18.78
N ILE A 353 40.36 16.93 -17.45
CA ILE A 353 39.19 16.55 -16.63
C ILE A 353 38.54 17.83 -16.10
N SER A 354 37.21 17.94 -16.28
CA SER A 354 36.40 19.02 -15.74
C SER A 354 35.09 18.47 -15.25
N ILE A 355 34.57 18.97 -14.13
CA ILE A 355 33.23 18.66 -13.65
C ILE A 355 32.12 19.36 -14.43
N THR A 356 32.48 20.40 -15.21
CA THR A 356 31.54 21.10 -16.07
C THR A 356 31.84 20.87 -17.55
N ASP A 357 30.79 20.93 -18.35
CA ASP A 357 30.89 20.95 -19.81
C ASP A 357 31.33 22.32 -20.33
N THR A 358 31.38 22.47 -21.66
CA THR A 358 31.76 23.75 -22.33
C THR A 358 30.76 24.87 -22.12
N ASN A 359 29.52 24.53 -21.69
CA ASN A 359 28.44 25.50 -21.42
C ASN A 359 28.39 25.91 -19.94
N GLY A 360 29.26 25.34 -19.10
CA GLY A 360 29.29 25.59 -17.66
C GLY A 360 28.32 24.72 -16.86
N SER A 361 27.58 23.80 -17.49
CA SER A 361 26.69 22.85 -16.81
C SER A 361 27.50 21.73 -16.20
N VAL A 362 27.07 21.23 -15.04
CA VAL A 362 27.70 20.07 -14.39
C VAL A 362 27.48 18.81 -15.25
N LYS A 363 28.57 18.11 -15.55
CA LYS A 363 28.50 16.84 -16.27
C LYS A 363 27.87 15.76 -15.40
N PRO A 364 27.21 14.75 -16.01
CA PRO A 364 26.80 13.56 -15.28
C PRO A 364 27.96 12.95 -14.49
N LEU A 365 27.70 12.53 -13.25
CA LEU A 365 28.75 12.00 -12.37
C LEU A 365 29.45 10.79 -12.99
N ILE A 366 28.70 9.93 -13.68
CA ILE A 366 29.27 8.77 -14.36
C ILE A 366 30.26 9.16 -15.45
N THR A 367 29.97 10.24 -16.21
CA THR A 367 30.89 10.74 -17.23
C THR A 367 32.21 11.22 -16.62
N ILE A 368 32.15 11.92 -15.49
CA ILE A 368 33.33 12.35 -14.75
C ILE A 368 34.17 11.16 -14.26
N LEU A 369 33.50 10.15 -13.73
CA LEU A 369 34.13 8.91 -13.24
C LEU A 369 34.78 8.11 -14.39
N GLU A 370 34.15 8.08 -15.55
CA GLU A 370 34.71 7.45 -16.76
C GLU A 370 35.91 8.19 -17.29
N GLU A 371 35.87 9.53 -17.30
CA GLU A 371 37.05 10.37 -17.65
C GLU A 371 38.20 10.08 -16.69
N LEU A 372 37.96 10.03 -15.37
CA LEU A 372 38.98 9.70 -14.38
C LEU A 372 39.56 8.28 -14.54
N ARG A 373 38.76 7.32 -15.02
CA ARG A 373 39.20 5.95 -15.24
C ARG A 373 40.08 5.80 -16.48
N THR A 374 39.80 6.58 -17.51
CA THR A 374 40.40 6.41 -18.86
C THR A 374 41.62 7.26 -19.10
N LYS A 375 41.84 8.29 -18.28
CA LYS A 375 42.97 9.23 -18.37
C LYS A 375 43.92 9.07 -17.18
#